data_2c7ad0f830ab53536678112677372773
#
_entry.id   2c7ad0f830ab53536678112677372773
#
_cell.length_a   1.000
_cell.length_b   1.000
_cell.length_c   1.000
_cell.angle_alpha   90.00
_cell.angle_beta   90.00
_cell.angle_gamma   90.00
#
_symmetry.space_group_name_H-M   'P 1'
#
loop_
_entity.id
_entity.type
_entity.pdbx_description
1 polymer ?
#
loop_
_entity_poly.entity_id
_entity_poly.type
_entity_poly.pdbx_seq_one_letter_code
_entity_poly.pdbx_strand_id
1 'polypeptide(L)'
;LFEPNSLYSPIMIEREISPRLEALYSQYPFVTVTGPRQSGKTTLCRAAFPDLPYANLEAPDVREFAETDPRGFLARYAEGAIFDEIQRVPDLLSYLQVQADEAGRNGMFVLTGSEQFALSDAIGQSLAGRTAILRLLPFSFDELARTDASTLVDDVLYSGFYPRIHDQHIEPRQALGDYFETYIERDVHSLAEIRNQTSFRRFIRLCAGRVGQLLNLSALGADAGVSQPTARQWLSVLEASYIAFQLPAYHGNVRKRLVKAPKLYFYDVGLASHLIGIEATGQVATHPLRGALFENAMVMEALKFRLNRGRSSNLSFFRDQRGLECDLLYATGEGTIALESKSGATFAPDSFQALDRVAAAVSEVRHEAVVYGGDEVQKRTRGTVLPLAELSGWLGEMDAGA
;
A
#
# COMPACT_ATOMS: atom_id res chain seq x y z
N LEU A 1 -34.27 19.61 -25.41
CA LEU A 1 -33.57 20.34 -24.34
C LEU A 1 -33.51 19.41 -23.13
N PHE A 2 -32.48 18.58 -23.07
CA PHE A 2 -32.11 17.84 -21.87
C PHE A 2 -31.04 18.64 -21.18
N GLU A 3 -31.33 19.22 -20.02
CA GLU A 3 -30.31 19.74 -19.14
C GLU A 3 -29.42 18.58 -18.68
N PRO A 4 -28.07 18.67 -18.77
CA PRO A 4 -27.22 17.68 -18.14
C PRO A 4 -27.29 17.87 -16.63
N ASN A 5 -27.81 16.87 -15.92
CA ASN A 5 -27.79 16.79 -14.47
C ASN A 5 -26.37 16.97 -13.93
N SER A 6 -26.04 18.17 -13.49
CA SER A 6 -24.81 18.49 -12.75
C SER A 6 -25.04 18.17 -11.27
N LEU A 7 -24.96 16.93 -10.86
CA LEU A 7 -25.14 16.56 -9.45
C LEU A 7 -24.01 15.71 -8.84
N TYR A 8 -22.89 15.52 -9.51
CA TYR A 8 -21.70 14.94 -8.87
C TYR A 8 -20.44 15.60 -9.44
N SER A 9 -20.04 16.74 -8.90
CA SER A 9 -18.60 17.03 -8.84
C SER A 9 -18.03 16.05 -7.81
N PRO A 10 -17.14 15.14 -8.17
CA PRO A 10 -16.52 14.25 -7.20
C PRO A 10 -15.85 15.14 -6.14
N ILE A 11 -16.23 14.96 -4.88
CA ILE A 11 -15.56 15.64 -3.76
C ILE A 11 -14.14 15.09 -3.77
N MET A 12 -13.20 15.89 -4.22
CA MET A 12 -11.81 15.49 -4.27
C MET A 12 -11.29 15.41 -2.83
N ILE A 13 -11.02 14.18 -2.37
CA ILE A 13 -10.53 13.93 -1.03
C ILE A 13 -9.06 14.29 -0.98
N GLU A 14 -8.72 15.22 -0.09
CA GLU A 14 -7.34 15.60 0.16
C GLU A 14 -6.56 14.42 0.73
N ARG A 15 -5.46 14.08 0.05
CA ARG A 15 -4.60 12.96 0.44
C ARG A 15 -3.56 13.43 1.47
N GLU A 16 -3.34 12.63 2.50
CA GLU A 16 -2.35 12.92 3.56
C GLU A 16 -0.92 13.08 3.03
N ILE A 17 -0.60 12.46 1.91
CA ILE A 17 0.71 12.55 1.26
C ILE A 17 0.93 13.89 0.51
N SER A 18 -0.12 14.70 0.25
CA SER A 18 -0.06 15.92 -0.57
C SER A 18 1.00 16.92 -0.10
N PRO A 19 1.11 17.28 1.20
CA PRO A 19 2.13 18.21 1.67
C PRO A 19 3.55 17.69 1.42
N ARG A 20 3.74 16.37 1.51
CA ARG A 20 5.04 15.75 1.25
C ARG A 20 5.40 15.74 -0.24
N LEU A 21 4.42 15.54 -1.11
CA LEU A 21 4.59 15.62 -2.55
C LEU A 21 5.05 17.02 -2.97
N GLU A 22 4.38 18.06 -2.49
CA GLU A 22 4.72 19.46 -2.77
C GLU A 22 6.11 19.85 -2.24
N ALA A 23 6.43 19.44 -1.02
CA ALA A 23 7.73 19.68 -0.41
C ALA A 23 8.87 19.03 -1.22
N LEU A 24 8.69 17.78 -1.67
CA LEU A 24 9.69 17.09 -2.48
C LEU A 24 9.80 17.65 -3.89
N TYR A 25 8.70 18.10 -4.50
CA TYR A 25 8.73 18.77 -5.80
C TYR A 25 9.61 20.02 -5.78
N SER A 26 9.58 20.81 -4.71
CA SER A 26 10.45 21.97 -4.57
C SER A 26 11.93 21.63 -4.34
N GLN A 27 12.25 20.41 -3.90
CA GLN A 27 13.60 19.97 -3.51
C GLN A 27 14.32 19.14 -4.57
N TYR A 28 13.60 18.55 -5.52
CA TYR A 28 14.13 17.66 -6.56
C TYR A 28 13.69 18.10 -7.95
N PRO A 29 14.51 17.87 -8.99
CA PRO A 29 14.07 18.06 -10.38
C PRO A 29 12.86 17.21 -10.74
N PHE A 30 12.77 16.00 -10.18
CA PHE A 30 11.69 15.03 -10.38
C PHE A 30 11.07 14.59 -9.08
N VAL A 31 9.75 14.37 -9.10
CA VAL A 31 9.07 13.55 -8.09
C VAL A 31 8.34 12.42 -8.81
N THR A 32 8.59 11.18 -8.38
CA THR A 32 7.93 10.01 -8.93
C THR A 32 6.93 9.46 -7.93
N VAL A 33 5.65 9.39 -8.32
CA VAL A 33 4.55 8.84 -7.53
C VAL A 33 4.22 7.44 -8.05
N THR A 34 4.55 6.42 -7.26
CA THR A 34 4.24 5.02 -7.55
C THR A 34 3.09 4.51 -6.67
N GLY A 35 2.52 3.36 -6.99
CA GLY A 35 1.47 2.73 -6.18
C GLY A 35 0.49 1.93 -7.04
N PRO A 36 -0.44 1.18 -6.42
CA PRO A 36 -1.36 0.31 -7.14
C PRO A 36 -2.20 1.08 -8.16
N ARG A 37 -2.71 0.39 -9.16
CA ARG A 37 -3.76 0.96 -10.01
C ARG A 37 -4.95 1.38 -9.15
N GLN A 38 -5.67 2.41 -9.58
CA GLN A 38 -6.84 2.97 -8.88
C GLN A 38 -6.55 3.56 -7.46
N SER A 39 -5.28 3.77 -7.07
CA SER A 39 -4.94 4.46 -5.81
C SER A 39 -5.10 5.98 -5.86
N GLY A 40 -5.39 6.55 -7.04
CA GLY A 40 -5.60 8.00 -7.21
C GLY A 40 -4.35 8.81 -7.54
N LYS A 41 -3.27 8.19 -8.07
CA LYS A 41 -2.00 8.88 -8.43
C LYS A 41 -2.20 10.08 -9.34
N THR A 42 -2.87 9.88 -10.48
CA THR A 42 -3.16 10.93 -11.46
C THR A 42 -3.97 12.06 -10.84
N THR A 43 -5.00 11.72 -10.07
CA THR A 43 -5.85 12.69 -9.37
C THR A 43 -5.05 13.52 -8.38
N LEU A 44 -4.22 12.86 -7.54
CA LEU A 44 -3.33 13.54 -6.60
C LEU A 44 -2.39 14.51 -7.30
N CYS A 45 -1.67 14.07 -8.34
CA CYS A 45 -0.67 14.89 -9.02
C CYS A 45 -1.30 16.10 -9.71
N ARG A 46 -2.45 15.91 -10.39
CA ARG A 46 -3.17 17.02 -11.05
C ARG A 46 -3.78 18.01 -10.06
N ALA A 47 -4.17 17.53 -8.87
CA ALA A 47 -4.68 18.38 -7.82
C ALA A 47 -3.58 19.23 -7.15
N ALA A 48 -2.44 18.61 -6.87
CA ALA A 48 -1.30 19.29 -6.26
C ALA A 48 -0.65 20.31 -7.20
N PHE A 49 -0.70 20.06 -8.52
CA PHE A 49 -0.04 20.90 -9.53
C PHE A 49 -0.99 21.24 -10.69
N PRO A 50 -2.05 22.03 -10.46
CA PRO A 50 -3.08 22.32 -11.45
C PRO A 50 -2.55 23.11 -12.66
N ASP A 51 -1.48 23.88 -12.48
CA ASP A 51 -0.88 24.73 -13.52
C ASP A 51 0.16 23.98 -14.38
N LEU A 52 0.58 22.77 -13.98
CA LEU A 52 1.51 21.99 -14.78
C LEU A 52 0.80 21.34 -15.98
N PRO A 53 1.38 21.43 -17.18
CA PRO A 53 0.92 20.65 -18.32
C PRO A 53 0.88 19.15 -17.99
N TYR A 54 -0.13 18.47 -18.51
CA TYR A 54 -0.35 17.03 -18.28
C TYR A 54 -0.26 16.25 -19.60
N ALA A 55 0.50 15.16 -19.60
CA ALA A 55 0.57 14.22 -20.71
C ALA A 55 0.35 12.78 -20.21
N ASN A 56 -0.66 12.10 -20.79
CA ASN A 56 -0.95 10.71 -20.53
C ASN A 56 -0.25 9.83 -21.58
N LEU A 57 0.80 9.12 -21.17
CA LEU A 57 1.56 8.20 -22.04
C LEU A 57 0.84 6.86 -22.30
N GLU A 58 -0.32 6.63 -21.68
CA GLU A 58 -1.18 5.52 -22.04
C GLU A 58 -1.95 5.77 -23.33
N ALA A 59 -2.18 7.06 -23.70
CA ALA A 59 -2.80 7.45 -24.96
C ALA A 59 -1.88 7.13 -26.16
N PRO A 60 -2.36 6.38 -27.17
CA PRO A 60 -1.51 5.88 -28.26
C PRO A 60 -0.80 6.98 -29.06
N ASP A 61 -1.50 8.08 -29.35
CA ASP A 61 -0.97 9.22 -30.11
C ASP A 61 0.11 9.99 -29.34
N VAL A 62 -0.09 10.19 -28.04
CA VAL A 62 0.88 10.83 -27.14
C VAL A 62 2.13 9.98 -27.00
N ARG A 63 1.94 8.66 -26.82
CA ARG A 63 3.02 7.69 -26.71
C ARG A 63 3.83 7.60 -27.99
N GLU A 64 3.18 7.47 -29.16
CA GLU A 64 3.85 7.42 -30.46
C GLU A 64 4.74 8.66 -30.67
N PHE A 65 4.25 9.84 -30.33
CA PHE A 65 5.04 11.06 -30.46
C PHE A 65 6.25 11.05 -29.50
N ALA A 66 6.05 10.65 -28.25
CA ALA A 66 7.14 10.56 -27.28
C ALA A 66 8.21 9.52 -27.65
N GLU A 67 7.83 8.41 -28.32
CA GLU A 67 8.74 7.36 -28.79
C GLU A 67 9.49 7.76 -30.07
N THR A 68 8.81 8.39 -31.02
CA THR A 68 9.37 8.67 -32.36
C THR A 68 10.18 9.97 -32.41
N ASP A 69 9.80 10.98 -31.64
CA ASP A 69 10.52 12.28 -31.54
C ASP A 69 10.54 12.78 -30.07
N PRO A 70 11.30 12.14 -29.18
CA PRO A 70 11.34 12.52 -27.76
C PRO A 70 11.79 13.95 -27.51
N ARG A 71 12.67 14.50 -28.36
CA ARG A 71 13.13 15.90 -28.21
C ARG A 71 12.03 16.90 -28.61
N GLY A 72 11.36 16.69 -29.72
CA GLY A 72 10.21 17.48 -30.14
C GLY A 72 9.05 17.40 -29.16
N PHE A 73 8.80 16.20 -28.61
CA PHE A 73 7.82 15.97 -27.55
C PHE A 73 8.17 16.80 -26.29
N LEU A 74 9.38 16.67 -25.76
CA LEU A 74 9.80 17.35 -24.54
C LEU A 74 9.95 18.87 -24.70
N ALA A 75 10.21 19.38 -25.91
CA ALA A 75 10.23 20.83 -26.19
C ALA A 75 8.90 21.52 -25.86
N ARG A 76 7.76 20.77 -25.87
CA ARG A 76 6.44 21.28 -25.46
C ARG A 76 6.32 21.46 -23.94
N TYR A 77 7.21 20.85 -23.16
CA TYR A 77 7.20 20.77 -21.70
C TYR A 77 8.49 21.36 -21.09
N ALA A 78 9.06 22.37 -21.71
CA ALA A 78 10.31 22.98 -21.28
C ALA A 78 10.27 23.51 -19.83
N GLU A 79 9.10 24.01 -19.42
CA GLU A 79 8.91 24.57 -18.07
C GLU A 79 8.50 23.50 -17.02
N GLY A 80 8.28 22.25 -17.44
CA GLY A 80 7.88 21.15 -16.59
C GLY A 80 6.53 20.55 -16.97
N ALA A 81 6.22 19.38 -16.44
CA ALA A 81 4.97 18.68 -16.73
C ALA A 81 4.70 17.53 -15.74
N ILE A 82 3.46 17.03 -15.76
CA ILE A 82 3.07 15.74 -15.21
C ILE A 82 3.06 14.72 -16.36
N PHE A 83 3.92 13.70 -16.28
CA PHE A 83 3.92 12.56 -17.19
C PHE A 83 3.29 11.34 -16.50
N ASP A 84 2.11 10.97 -16.96
CA ASP A 84 1.33 9.86 -16.38
C ASP A 84 1.66 8.55 -17.10
N GLU A 85 1.82 7.47 -16.32
CA GLU A 85 2.18 6.13 -16.77
C GLU A 85 3.52 6.09 -17.56
N ILE A 86 4.55 6.74 -17.00
CA ILE A 86 5.89 6.91 -17.63
C ILE A 86 6.55 5.59 -18.04
N GLN A 87 6.22 4.47 -17.41
CA GLN A 87 6.73 3.16 -17.79
C GLN A 87 6.31 2.71 -19.21
N ARG A 88 5.33 3.38 -19.82
CA ARG A 88 4.94 3.14 -21.21
C ARG A 88 5.99 3.62 -22.22
N VAL A 89 6.84 4.57 -21.82
CA VAL A 89 7.93 5.12 -22.65
C VAL A 89 9.20 5.24 -21.81
N PRO A 90 9.83 4.13 -21.41
CA PRO A 90 10.95 4.15 -20.45
C PRO A 90 12.17 4.91 -20.98
N ASP A 91 12.42 4.91 -22.28
CA ASP A 91 13.55 5.62 -22.91
C ASP A 91 13.45 7.13 -22.75
N LEU A 92 12.22 7.68 -22.55
CA LEU A 92 11.99 9.10 -22.31
C LEU A 92 12.71 9.59 -21.05
N LEU A 93 12.92 8.74 -20.06
CA LEU A 93 13.62 9.07 -18.81
C LEU A 93 15.05 9.58 -19.06
N SER A 94 15.75 9.02 -20.06
CA SER A 94 17.10 9.46 -20.41
C SER A 94 17.10 10.88 -21.01
N TYR A 95 16.10 11.24 -21.82
CA TYR A 95 15.96 12.59 -22.37
C TYR A 95 15.52 13.59 -21.30
N LEU A 96 14.62 13.19 -20.40
CA LEU A 96 14.20 13.99 -19.26
C LEU A 96 15.37 14.30 -18.33
N GLN A 97 16.26 13.33 -18.09
CA GLN A 97 17.49 13.53 -17.32
C GLN A 97 18.34 14.66 -17.92
N VAL A 98 18.62 14.61 -19.24
CA VAL A 98 19.42 15.62 -19.92
C VAL A 98 18.77 17.00 -19.78
N GLN A 99 17.46 17.10 -20.02
CA GLN A 99 16.73 18.37 -19.90
C GLN A 99 16.80 18.95 -18.49
N ALA A 100 16.66 18.11 -17.45
CA ALA A 100 16.74 18.56 -16.06
C ALA A 100 18.17 19.01 -15.69
N ASP A 101 19.19 18.29 -16.16
CA ASP A 101 20.60 18.64 -15.93
C ASP A 101 20.96 19.97 -16.61
N GLU A 102 20.46 20.22 -17.82
CA GLU A 102 20.66 21.48 -18.55
C GLU A 102 19.92 22.66 -17.88
N ALA A 103 18.70 22.42 -17.40
CA ALA A 103 17.91 23.44 -16.71
C ALA A 103 18.47 23.82 -15.33
N GLY A 104 19.10 22.88 -14.63
CA GLY A 104 19.76 23.08 -13.33
C GLY A 104 18.82 23.56 -12.23
N ARG A 105 17.51 23.23 -12.30
CA ARG A 105 16.50 23.67 -11.32
C ARG A 105 15.65 22.49 -10.81
N ASN A 106 15.09 22.67 -9.64
CA ASN A 106 14.11 21.75 -9.08
C ASN A 106 12.68 22.11 -9.54
N GLY A 107 11.71 21.25 -9.21
CA GLY A 107 10.30 21.52 -9.48
C GLY A 107 9.97 21.50 -10.98
N MET A 108 10.47 20.51 -11.70
CA MET A 108 10.20 20.41 -13.14
C MET A 108 9.17 19.33 -13.46
N PHE A 109 9.40 18.11 -13.05
CA PHE A 109 8.60 16.99 -13.55
C PHE A 109 8.00 16.16 -12.43
N VAL A 110 6.73 15.81 -12.60
CA VAL A 110 6.03 14.82 -11.80
C VAL A 110 5.78 13.60 -12.68
N LEU A 111 6.29 12.45 -12.25
CA LEU A 111 6.14 11.19 -12.97
C LEU A 111 5.19 10.28 -12.19
N THR A 112 4.29 9.59 -12.89
CA THR A 112 3.48 8.55 -12.25
C THR A 112 3.71 7.21 -12.91
N GLY A 113 3.48 6.14 -12.14
CA GLY A 113 3.51 4.78 -12.67
C GLY A 113 2.91 3.76 -11.70
N SER A 114 2.27 2.74 -12.27
CA SER A 114 1.60 1.68 -11.52
C SER A 114 2.44 0.41 -11.33
N GLU A 115 3.58 0.30 -12.02
CA GLU A 115 4.44 -0.87 -12.00
C GLU A 115 5.75 -0.57 -11.26
N GLN A 116 6.00 -1.29 -10.16
CA GLN A 116 7.16 -1.01 -9.31
C GLN A 116 8.48 -1.45 -9.96
N PHE A 117 8.54 -2.59 -10.65
CA PHE A 117 9.80 -3.10 -11.22
C PHE A 117 10.27 -2.33 -12.44
N ALA A 118 9.44 -2.21 -13.47
CA ALA A 118 9.83 -1.54 -14.72
C ALA A 118 10.24 -0.08 -14.46
N LEU A 119 9.51 0.59 -13.57
CA LEU A 119 9.78 1.98 -13.21
C LEU A 119 11.01 2.10 -12.29
N SER A 120 11.20 1.19 -11.31
CA SER A 120 12.35 1.25 -10.40
C SER A 120 13.68 1.02 -11.12
N ASP A 121 13.73 0.09 -12.06
CA ASP A 121 14.94 -0.20 -12.83
C ASP A 121 15.28 0.96 -13.76
N ALA A 122 14.29 1.49 -14.48
CA ALA A 122 14.47 2.61 -15.40
C ALA A 122 14.85 3.92 -14.66
N ILE A 123 14.22 4.20 -13.52
CA ILE A 123 14.56 5.34 -12.65
C ILE A 123 15.96 5.17 -12.06
N GLY A 124 16.29 3.94 -11.58
CA GLY A 124 17.60 3.65 -11.01
C GLY A 124 18.75 3.86 -12.00
N GLN A 125 18.51 3.65 -13.28
CA GLN A 125 19.49 3.88 -14.34
C GLN A 125 19.60 5.35 -14.75
N SER A 126 18.48 6.04 -14.94
CA SER A 126 18.46 7.38 -15.53
C SER A 126 18.32 8.52 -14.52
N LEU A 127 17.52 8.34 -13.44
CA LEU A 127 17.18 9.43 -12.53
C LEU A 127 17.76 9.27 -11.11
N ALA A 128 18.77 8.41 -10.92
CA ALA A 128 19.40 8.22 -9.61
C ALA A 128 19.93 9.56 -9.05
N GLY A 129 19.53 9.88 -7.81
CA GLY A 129 19.89 11.14 -7.14
C GLY A 129 19.13 12.40 -7.61
N ARG A 130 18.30 12.30 -8.66
CA ARG A 130 17.53 13.42 -9.23
C ARG A 130 16.04 13.35 -8.92
N THR A 131 15.53 12.19 -8.54
CA THR A 131 14.11 11.99 -8.23
C THR A 131 13.88 11.61 -6.78
N ALA A 132 12.84 12.18 -6.18
CA ALA A 132 12.23 11.66 -4.98
C ALA A 132 11.14 10.66 -5.34
N ILE A 133 11.06 9.53 -4.63
CA ILE A 133 10.05 8.50 -4.85
C ILE A 133 9.04 8.52 -3.72
N LEU A 134 7.77 8.71 -4.07
CA LEU A 134 6.63 8.58 -3.17
C LEU A 134 5.78 7.37 -3.55
N ARG A 135 5.25 6.69 -2.53
CA ARG A 135 4.34 5.55 -2.71
C ARG A 135 2.95 5.91 -2.22
N LEU A 136 2.02 6.04 -3.15
CA LEU A 136 0.62 6.32 -2.86
C LEU A 136 -0.17 5.01 -2.82
N LEU A 137 -0.59 4.60 -1.62
CA LEU A 137 -1.48 3.46 -1.42
C LEU A 137 -2.96 3.89 -1.46
N PRO A 138 -3.94 2.97 -1.46
CA PRO A 138 -5.34 3.28 -1.23
C PRO A 138 -5.55 4.10 0.05
N PHE A 139 -6.74 4.65 0.28
CA PHE A 139 -7.03 5.53 1.41
C PHE A 139 -6.52 5.00 2.75
N SER A 140 -6.03 5.90 3.64
CA SER A 140 -5.92 5.64 5.06
C SER A 140 -7.31 5.67 5.73
N PHE A 141 -7.41 5.30 7.00
CA PHE A 141 -8.65 5.47 7.75
C PHE A 141 -9.05 6.94 7.85
N ASP A 142 -8.08 7.84 8.08
CA ASP A 142 -8.34 9.28 8.15
C ASP A 142 -8.82 9.85 6.82
N GLU A 143 -8.30 9.36 5.70
CA GLU A 143 -8.75 9.73 4.36
C GLU A 143 -10.14 9.17 4.07
N LEU A 144 -10.41 7.92 4.44
CA LEU A 144 -11.72 7.29 4.31
C LEU A 144 -12.79 8.02 5.14
N ALA A 145 -12.47 8.42 6.37
CA ALA A 145 -13.37 9.16 7.26
C ALA A 145 -13.76 10.56 6.73
N ARG A 146 -13.04 11.08 5.73
CA ARG A 146 -13.41 12.33 5.02
C ARG A 146 -14.44 12.10 3.91
N THR A 147 -14.79 10.85 3.64
CA THR A 147 -15.88 10.45 2.75
C THR A 147 -17.16 10.22 3.55
N ASP A 148 -18.23 9.88 2.86
CA ASP A 148 -19.46 9.39 3.48
C ASP A 148 -19.48 7.85 3.68
N ALA A 149 -18.34 7.19 3.45
CA ALA A 149 -18.23 5.75 3.63
C ALA A 149 -18.28 5.34 5.10
N SER A 150 -18.79 4.14 5.35
CA SER A 150 -18.76 3.54 6.68
C SER A 150 -17.32 3.28 7.13
N THR A 151 -17.02 3.67 8.37
CA THR A 151 -15.74 3.37 9.04
C THR A 151 -15.88 2.22 10.06
N LEU A 152 -17.02 1.54 10.09
CA LEU A 152 -17.20 0.34 10.90
C LEU A 152 -16.23 -0.76 10.43
N VAL A 153 -15.64 -1.46 11.39
CA VAL A 153 -14.59 -2.45 11.12
C VAL A 153 -15.02 -3.47 10.05
N ASP A 154 -16.18 -4.09 10.21
CA ASP A 154 -16.61 -5.14 9.27
C ASP A 154 -16.93 -4.60 7.87
N ASP A 155 -17.43 -3.35 7.77
CA ASP A 155 -17.63 -2.68 6.49
C ASP A 155 -16.30 -2.42 5.79
N VAL A 156 -15.31 -1.92 6.52
CA VAL A 156 -13.97 -1.65 6.01
C VAL A 156 -13.25 -2.95 5.62
N LEU A 157 -13.36 -4.01 6.42
CA LEU A 157 -12.78 -5.31 6.08
C LEU A 157 -13.41 -5.91 4.81
N TYR A 158 -14.67 -5.58 4.52
CA TYR A 158 -15.37 -5.99 3.31
C TYR A 158 -15.02 -5.13 2.10
N SER A 159 -15.12 -3.80 2.24
CA SER A 159 -14.98 -2.85 1.13
C SER A 159 -13.54 -2.52 0.75
N GLY A 160 -12.61 -2.61 1.72
CA GLY A 160 -11.25 -2.12 1.56
C GLY A 160 -11.17 -0.59 1.45
N PHE A 161 -10.10 -0.11 0.85
CA PHE A 161 -9.72 1.30 0.85
C PHE A 161 -9.52 1.88 -0.57
N TYR A 162 -9.85 1.16 -1.63
CA TYR A 162 -9.71 1.70 -2.98
C TYR A 162 -10.62 2.92 -3.19
N PRO A 163 -10.06 4.10 -3.55
CA PRO A 163 -10.82 5.34 -3.67
C PRO A 163 -12.07 5.24 -4.51
N ARG A 164 -12.01 4.54 -5.65
CA ARG A 164 -13.10 4.42 -6.59
C ARG A 164 -14.36 3.77 -6.01
N ILE A 165 -14.20 2.84 -5.06
CA ILE A 165 -15.32 2.17 -4.39
C ILE A 165 -16.14 3.22 -3.61
N HIS A 166 -15.42 4.08 -2.89
CA HIS A 166 -16.02 5.06 -1.97
C HIS A 166 -16.47 6.33 -2.69
N ASP A 167 -15.68 6.85 -3.63
CA ASP A 167 -15.97 8.07 -4.40
C ASP A 167 -17.15 7.89 -5.37
N GLN A 168 -17.27 6.71 -5.99
CA GLN A 168 -18.33 6.43 -6.96
C GLN A 168 -19.45 5.54 -6.40
N HIS A 169 -19.45 5.23 -5.09
CA HIS A 169 -20.41 4.37 -4.41
C HIS A 169 -20.67 3.04 -5.14
N ILE A 170 -19.59 2.45 -5.69
CA ILE A 170 -19.69 1.16 -6.38
C ILE A 170 -19.78 0.06 -5.31
N GLU A 171 -20.64 -0.92 -5.57
CA GLU A 171 -20.73 -2.10 -4.72
C GLU A 171 -19.35 -2.79 -4.64
N PRO A 172 -18.77 -3.01 -3.43
CA PRO A 172 -17.40 -3.48 -3.25
C PRO A 172 -17.10 -4.81 -3.96
N ARG A 173 -18.03 -5.76 -3.91
CA ARG A 173 -17.90 -7.05 -4.58
C ARG A 173 -17.73 -6.89 -6.08
N GLN A 174 -18.51 -6.00 -6.71
CA GLN A 174 -18.41 -5.74 -8.14
C GLN A 174 -17.10 -5.05 -8.48
N ALA A 175 -16.76 -3.99 -7.76
CA ALA A 175 -15.55 -3.21 -8.01
C ALA A 175 -14.26 -4.05 -7.85
N LEU A 176 -14.18 -4.86 -6.80
CA LEU A 176 -13.03 -5.73 -6.52
C LEU A 176 -12.96 -6.92 -7.48
N GLY A 177 -14.13 -7.44 -7.91
CA GLY A 177 -14.21 -8.46 -8.95
C GLY A 177 -13.69 -7.94 -10.30
N ASP A 178 -14.17 -6.77 -10.72
CA ASP A 178 -13.71 -6.12 -11.95
C ASP A 178 -12.21 -5.77 -11.88
N TYR A 179 -11.73 -5.31 -10.73
CA TYR A 179 -10.30 -5.06 -10.50
C TYR A 179 -9.48 -6.35 -10.63
N PHE A 180 -9.94 -7.44 -10.05
CA PHE A 180 -9.28 -8.74 -10.16
C PHE A 180 -9.22 -9.22 -11.60
N GLU A 181 -10.34 -9.23 -12.32
CA GLU A 181 -10.41 -9.75 -13.70
C GLU A 181 -9.69 -8.86 -14.71
N THR A 182 -9.83 -7.53 -14.59
CA THR A 182 -9.29 -6.62 -15.60
C THR A 182 -7.82 -6.27 -15.39
N TYR A 183 -7.38 -6.13 -14.13
CA TYR A 183 -6.01 -5.76 -13.82
C TYR A 183 -5.14 -6.96 -13.48
N ILE A 184 -5.55 -7.75 -12.47
CA ILE A 184 -4.69 -8.83 -11.97
C ILE A 184 -4.57 -9.94 -13.02
N GLU A 185 -5.63 -10.32 -13.65
CA GLU A 185 -5.59 -11.38 -14.65
C GLU A 185 -5.00 -10.97 -15.98
N ARG A 186 -5.21 -9.74 -16.40
CA ARG A 186 -4.73 -9.25 -17.69
C ARG A 186 -3.33 -8.67 -17.61
N ASP A 187 -3.13 -7.66 -16.75
CA ASP A 187 -1.89 -6.89 -16.73
C ASP A 187 -0.80 -7.58 -15.91
N VAL A 188 -1.13 -8.07 -14.72
CA VAL A 188 -0.17 -8.80 -13.86
C VAL A 188 0.24 -10.13 -14.50
N HIS A 189 -0.68 -10.80 -15.17
CA HIS A 189 -0.40 -12.01 -15.93
C HIS A 189 0.61 -11.77 -17.07
N SER A 190 0.52 -10.65 -17.77
CA SER A 190 1.44 -10.31 -18.87
C SER A 190 2.87 -10.04 -18.38
N LEU A 191 3.03 -9.46 -17.19
CA LEU A 191 4.33 -9.13 -16.60
C LEU A 191 5.18 -10.37 -16.28
N ALA A 192 4.57 -11.50 -15.98
CA ALA A 192 5.26 -12.71 -15.56
C ALA A 192 5.31 -13.81 -16.63
N GLU A 193 4.87 -13.54 -17.87
CA GLU A 193 4.72 -14.56 -18.94
C GLU A 193 4.00 -15.82 -18.42
N ILE A 194 2.95 -15.63 -17.61
CA ILE A 194 2.26 -16.72 -16.94
C ILE A 194 1.49 -17.56 -17.95
N ARG A 195 1.94 -18.79 -18.20
CA ARG A 195 1.30 -19.70 -19.16
C ARG A 195 0.04 -20.36 -18.63
N ASN A 196 -0.10 -20.50 -17.29
CA ASN A 196 -1.22 -21.20 -16.66
C ASN A 196 -2.05 -20.23 -15.80
N GLN A 197 -3.06 -19.61 -16.41
CA GLN A 197 -3.96 -18.67 -15.75
C GLN A 197 -4.73 -19.31 -14.57
N THR A 198 -5.21 -20.54 -14.75
CA THR A 198 -5.99 -21.23 -13.71
C THR A 198 -5.17 -21.44 -12.44
N SER A 199 -3.93 -21.92 -12.58
CA SER A 199 -3.02 -22.08 -11.43
C SER A 199 -2.65 -20.74 -10.80
N PHE A 200 -2.51 -19.67 -11.59
CA PHE A 200 -2.21 -18.34 -11.05
C PHE A 200 -3.40 -17.76 -10.28
N ARG A 201 -4.62 -17.86 -10.80
CA ARG A 201 -5.85 -17.50 -10.05
C ARG A 201 -5.93 -18.25 -8.72
N ARG A 202 -5.68 -19.56 -8.76
CA ARG A 202 -5.66 -20.41 -7.57
C ARG A 202 -4.58 -19.95 -6.59
N PHE A 203 -3.37 -19.64 -7.08
CA PHE A 203 -2.26 -19.14 -6.27
C PHE A 203 -2.62 -17.87 -5.53
N ILE A 204 -3.21 -16.87 -6.19
CA ILE A 204 -3.61 -15.60 -5.55
C ILE A 204 -4.66 -15.83 -4.46
N ARG A 205 -5.68 -16.65 -4.73
CA ARG A 205 -6.70 -17.01 -3.73
C ARG A 205 -6.09 -17.74 -2.53
N LEU A 206 -5.13 -18.64 -2.78
CA LEU A 206 -4.39 -19.32 -1.73
C LEU A 206 -3.51 -18.36 -0.91
N CYS A 207 -2.95 -17.33 -1.53
CA CYS A 207 -2.28 -16.23 -0.82
C CYS A 207 -3.24 -15.50 0.12
N ALA A 208 -4.44 -15.13 -0.37
CA ALA A 208 -5.46 -14.47 0.45
C ALA A 208 -5.93 -15.34 1.64
N GLY A 209 -6.10 -16.65 1.42
CA GLY A 209 -6.40 -17.61 2.50
C GLY A 209 -5.29 -17.79 3.54
N ARG A 210 -4.10 -17.21 3.29
CA ARG A 210 -2.94 -17.25 4.19
C ARG A 210 -2.49 -15.86 4.68
N VAL A 211 -3.37 -14.89 4.56
CA VAL A 211 -3.12 -13.54 5.09
C VAL A 211 -2.77 -13.59 6.58
N GLY A 212 -1.76 -12.84 7.03
CA GLY A 212 -1.26 -12.84 8.41
C GLY A 212 -0.45 -14.09 8.81
N GLN A 213 -0.26 -15.08 7.92
CA GLN A 213 0.46 -16.30 8.22
C GLN A 213 1.92 -16.26 7.75
N LEU A 214 2.76 -17.06 8.40
CA LEU A 214 4.14 -17.28 7.95
C LEU A 214 4.16 -17.87 6.55
N LEU A 215 4.93 -17.25 5.67
CA LEU A 215 5.05 -17.64 4.28
C LEU A 215 5.77 -18.98 4.13
N ASN A 216 5.09 -19.96 3.57
CA ASN A 216 5.65 -21.24 3.14
C ASN A 216 5.46 -21.42 1.63
N LEU A 217 6.44 -21.00 0.85
CA LEU A 217 6.37 -21.05 -0.61
C LEU A 217 6.28 -22.46 -1.17
N SER A 218 6.86 -23.48 -0.48
CA SER A 218 6.78 -24.88 -0.93
C SER A 218 5.35 -25.41 -0.80
N ALA A 219 4.69 -25.18 0.35
CA ALA A 219 3.30 -25.58 0.54
C ALA A 219 2.37 -24.81 -0.39
N LEU A 220 2.58 -23.48 -0.52
CA LEU A 220 1.78 -22.63 -1.39
C LEU A 220 1.88 -23.05 -2.87
N GLY A 221 3.09 -23.39 -3.34
CA GLY A 221 3.31 -23.89 -4.69
C GLY A 221 2.64 -25.26 -4.92
N ALA A 222 2.81 -26.20 -3.97
CA ALA A 222 2.17 -27.51 -4.04
C ALA A 222 0.64 -27.40 -4.14
N ASP A 223 0.01 -26.57 -3.29
CA ASP A 223 -1.43 -26.34 -3.29
C ASP A 223 -1.92 -25.63 -4.57
N ALA A 224 -1.10 -24.78 -5.19
CA ALA A 224 -1.40 -24.15 -6.47
C ALA A 224 -1.12 -25.05 -7.67
N GLY A 225 -0.44 -26.17 -7.50
CA GLY A 225 -0.06 -27.08 -8.58
C GLY A 225 1.15 -26.58 -9.37
N VAL A 226 2.08 -25.88 -8.72
CA VAL A 226 3.30 -25.33 -9.35
C VAL A 226 4.55 -25.58 -8.51
N SER A 227 5.73 -25.42 -9.11
CA SER A 227 6.99 -25.53 -8.39
C SER A 227 7.21 -24.38 -7.41
N GLN A 228 8.04 -24.57 -6.38
CA GLN A 228 8.41 -23.51 -5.45
C GLN A 228 9.10 -22.30 -6.15
N PRO A 229 10.00 -22.47 -7.13
CA PRO A 229 10.53 -21.34 -7.90
C PRO A 229 9.46 -20.54 -8.63
N THR A 230 8.47 -21.23 -9.24
CA THR A 230 7.32 -20.57 -9.88
C THR A 230 6.47 -19.78 -8.86
N ALA A 231 6.18 -20.39 -7.71
CA ALA A 231 5.46 -19.72 -6.63
C ALA A 231 6.20 -18.46 -6.14
N ARG A 232 7.53 -18.52 -6.04
CA ARG A 232 8.38 -17.37 -5.69
C ARG A 232 8.30 -16.27 -6.74
N GLN A 233 8.42 -16.61 -8.02
CA GLN A 233 8.29 -15.66 -9.12
C GLN A 233 6.91 -14.99 -9.11
N TRP A 234 5.85 -15.77 -8.94
CA TRP A 234 4.49 -15.22 -8.90
C TRP A 234 4.27 -14.30 -7.71
N LEU A 235 4.81 -14.65 -6.54
CA LEU A 235 4.74 -13.77 -5.37
C LEU A 235 5.47 -12.45 -5.63
N SER A 236 6.67 -12.49 -6.22
CA SER A 236 7.41 -11.26 -6.57
C SER A 236 6.62 -10.37 -7.54
N VAL A 237 5.86 -10.96 -8.47
CA VAL A 237 4.97 -10.20 -9.36
C VAL A 237 3.82 -9.56 -8.58
N LEU A 238 3.20 -10.28 -7.63
CA LEU A 238 2.16 -9.71 -6.76
C LEU A 238 2.69 -8.53 -5.92
N GLU A 239 3.92 -8.64 -5.42
CA GLU A 239 4.58 -7.56 -4.68
C GLU A 239 4.83 -6.32 -5.56
N ALA A 240 5.37 -6.55 -6.76
CA ALA A 240 5.63 -5.48 -7.73
C ALA A 240 4.38 -4.78 -8.21
N SER A 241 3.26 -5.49 -8.23
CA SER A 241 1.95 -4.98 -8.63
C SER A 241 1.14 -4.38 -7.47
N TYR A 242 1.73 -4.27 -6.29
CA TYR A 242 1.05 -3.81 -5.08
C TYR A 242 -0.22 -4.60 -4.73
N ILE A 243 -0.21 -5.91 -4.96
CA ILE A 243 -1.31 -6.81 -4.56
C ILE A 243 -1.05 -7.36 -3.16
N ALA A 244 0.13 -7.92 -2.95
CA ALA A 244 0.54 -8.49 -1.67
C ALA A 244 1.95 -8.01 -1.30
N PHE A 245 2.33 -8.17 -0.04
CA PHE A 245 3.68 -7.89 0.44
C PHE A 245 4.08 -8.82 1.58
N GLN A 246 5.38 -8.89 1.81
CA GLN A 246 5.95 -9.65 2.90
C GLN A 246 6.35 -8.72 4.04
N LEU A 247 5.77 -8.92 5.23
CA LEU A 247 6.24 -8.28 6.45
C LEU A 247 7.41 -9.11 7.00
N PRO A 248 8.62 -8.53 7.13
CA PRO A 248 9.78 -9.25 7.63
C PRO A 248 9.64 -9.57 9.11
N ALA A 249 10.26 -10.67 9.53
CA ALA A 249 10.45 -10.95 10.94
C ALA A 249 11.47 -9.97 11.54
N TYR A 250 11.28 -9.62 12.81
CA TYR A 250 12.23 -8.81 13.55
C TYR A 250 13.61 -9.49 13.64
N HIS A 251 14.66 -8.75 13.32
CA HIS A 251 16.06 -9.17 13.39
C HIS A 251 16.84 -8.29 14.37
N GLY A 252 16.77 -8.61 15.65
CA GLY A 252 17.54 -7.93 16.67
C GLY A 252 18.41 -8.90 17.49
N ASN A 253 19.29 -8.35 18.33
CA ASN A 253 20.10 -9.12 19.27
C ASN A 253 19.25 -9.67 20.42
N VAL A 254 18.45 -10.68 20.12
CA VAL A 254 17.60 -11.36 21.11
C VAL A 254 18.21 -12.71 21.46
N ARG A 255 18.28 -13.03 22.76
CA ARG A 255 18.81 -14.32 23.25
C ARG A 255 17.98 -15.52 22.79
N LYS A 256 16.83 -15.30 22.19
CA LYS A 256 15.89 -16.34 21.67
C LYS A 256 16.12 -16.57 20.18
N ARG A 257 15.95 -17.82 19.74
CA ARG A 257 15.91 -18.14 18.32
C ARG A 257 14.60 -17.62 17.72
N LEU A 258 14.70 -16.68 16.78
CA LEU A 258 13.57 -16.07 16.08
C LEU A 258 13.19 -16.87 14.84
N VAL A 259 11.93 -16.78 14.44
CA VAL A 259 11.44 -17.23 13.15
C VAL A 259 12.00 -16.29 12.08
N LYS A 260 12.41 -16.82 10.93
CA LYS A 260 12.99 -16.01 9.83
C LYS A 260 12.03 -15.82 8.65
N ALA A 261 11.02 -16.70 8.52
CA ALA A 261 10.06 -16.60 7.43
C ALA A 261 9.19 -15.35 7.63
N PRO A 262 8.95 -14.54 6.58
CA PRO A 262 8.07 -13.39 6.67
C PRO A 262 6.60 -13.81 6.80
N LYS A 263 5.73 -12.90 7.22
CA LYS A 263 4.27 -13.02 7.11
C LYS A 263 3.78 -12.40 5.80
N LEU A 264 2.71 -12.94 5.24
CA LEU A 264 2.08 -12.48 3.99
C LEU A 264 0.88 -11.58 4.29
N TYR A 265 0.82 -10.40 3.65
CA TYR A 265 -0.28 -9.46 3.74
C TYR A 265 -0.68 -8.93 2.36
N PHE A 266 -1.87 -8.35 2.27
CA PHE A 266 -2.38 -7.67 1.09
C PHE A 266 -2.34 -6.15 1.28
N TYR A 267 -2.05 -5.42 0.20
CA TYR A 267 -2.08 -3.95 0.22
C TYR A 267 -3.49 -3.37 0.38
N ASP A 268 -4.51 -4.19 0.13
CA ASP A 268 -5.90 -3.84 0.39
C ASP A 268 -6.66 -5.03 1.00
N VAL A 269 -7.31 -4.78 2.15
CA VAL A 269 -8.02 -5.81 2.90
C VAL A 269 -9.30 -6.25 2.21
N GLY A 270 -9.99 -5.34 1.51
CA GLY A 270 -11.19 -5.67 0.74
C GLY A 270 -10.88 -6.62 -0.40
N LEU A 271 -9.74 -6.41 -1.09
CA LEU A 271 -9.27 -7.35 -2.11
C LEU A 271 -9.00 -8.74 -1.51
N ALA A 272 -8.36 -8.81 -0.34
CA ALA A 272 -8.16 -10.10 0.36
C ALA A 272 -9.50 -10.76 0.70
N SER A 273 -10.45 -9.99 1.22
CA SER A 273 -11.81 -10.45 1.55
C SER A 273 -12.56 -10.99 0.32
N HIS A 274 -12.51 -10.25 -0.78
CA HIS A 274 -13.09 -10.70 -2.06
C HIS A 274 -12.49 -12.03 -2.53
N LEU A 275 -11.17 -12.17 -2.48
CA LEU A 275 -10.44 -13.35 -2.95
C LEU A 275 -10.73 -14.62 -2.14
N ILE A 276 -11.07 -14.48 -0.84
CA ILE A 276 -11.47 -15.61 0.01
C ILE A 276 -12.99 -15.89 -0.04
N GLY A 277 -13.74 -15.15 -0.86
CA GLY A 277 -15.15 -15.42 -1.14
C GLY A 277 -16.14 -14.73 -0.19
N ILE A 278 -15.75 -13.65 0.51
CA ILE A 278 -16.67 -12.79 1.24
C ILE A 278 -17.47 -11.95 0.23
N GLU A 279 -18.78 -12.09 0.23
CA GLU A 279 -19.69 -11.47 -0.74
C GLU A 279 -20.58 -10.38 -0.13
N ALA A 280 -20.58 -10.25 1.19
CA ALA A 280 -21.36 -9.25 1.92
C ALA A 280 -20.74 -8.97 3.28
N THR A 281 -20.89 -7.75 3.80
CA THR A 281 -20.39 -7.32 5.12
C THR A 281 -20.81 -8.27 6.24
N GLY A 282 -22.06 -8.75 6.25
CA GLY A 282 -22.56 -9.65 7.29
C GLY A 282 -21.83 -10.98 7.40
N GLN A 283 -21.07 -11.39 6.37
CA GLN A 283 -20.24 -12.60 6.43
C GLN A 283 -18.92 -12.38 7.16
N VAL A 284 -18.44 -11.13 7.24
CA VAL A 284 -17.14 -10.79 7.88
C VAL A 284 -17.15 -11.18 9.36
N ALA A 285 -18.21 -10.81 10.09
CA ALA A 285 -18.31 -11.00 11.54
C ALA A 285 -18.08 -12.44 11.99
N THR A 286 -18.51 -13.43 11.18
CA THR A 286 -18.41 -14.85 11.49
C THR A 286 -17.35 -15.59 10.70
N HIS A 287 -16.61 -14.88 9.82
CA HIS A 287 -15.62 -15.51 8.97
C HIS A 287 -14.39 -15.96 9.77
N PRO A 288 -13.89 -17.21 9.59
CA PRO A 288 -12.74 -17.73 10.34
C PRO A 288 -11.46 -16.86 10.21
N LEU A 289 -11.28 -16.15 9.10
CA LEU A 289 -10.13 -15.28 8.85
C LEU A 289 -10.36 -13.83 9.28
N ARG A 290 -11.48 -13.48 9.97
CA ARG A 290 -11.75 -12.10 10.42
C ARG A 290 -10.59 -11.50 11.22
N GLY A 291 -9.99 -12.30 12.13
CA GLY A 291 -8.81 -11.84 12.89
C GLY A 291 -7.62 -11.50 12.01
N ALA A 292 -7.32 -12.35 11.02
CA ALA A 292 -6.21 -12.13 10.09
C ALA A 292 -6.46 -10.94 9.12
N LEU A 293 -7.71 -10.73 8.69
CA LEU A 293 -8.08 -9.55 7.91
C LEU A 293 -7.95 -8.26 8.73
N PHE A 294 -8.32 -8.29 10.00
CA PHE A 294 -8.16 -7.16 10.91
C PHE A 294 -6.68 -6.86 11.17
N GLU A 295 -5.85 -7.88 11.40
CA GLU A 295 -4.39 -7.76 11.50
C GLU A 295 -3.82 -7.14 10.22
N ASN A 296 -4.26 -7.60 9.04
CA ASN A 296 -3.86 -7.00 7.76
C ASN A 296 -4.21 -5.52 7.68
N ALA A 297 -5.42 -5.12 8.08
CA ALA A 297 -5.83 -3.72 8.08
C ALA A 297 -4.96 -2.87 9.04
N MET A 298 -4.65 -3.38 10.24
CA MET A 298 -3.75 -2.73 11.20
C MET A 298 -2.34 -2.53 10.63
N VAL A 299 -1.76 -3.58 10.06
CA VAL A 299 -0.40 -3.51 9.46
C VAL A 299 -0.39 -2.53 8.29
N MET A 300 -1.44 -2.52 7.48
CA MET A 300 -1.57 -1.59 6.36
C MET A 300 -1.72 -0.14 6.82
N GLU A 301 -2.49 0.13 7.87
CA GLU A 301 -2.64 1.48 8.39
C GLU A 301 -1.31 2.03 8.91
N ALA A 302 -0.54 1.22 9.65
CA ALA A 302 0.81 1.59 10.08
C ALA A 302 1.77 1.81 8.88
N LEU A 303 1.65 1.02 7.81
CA LEU A 303 2.44 1.21 6.60
C LEU A 303 2.07 2.50 5.87
N LYS A 304 0.78 2.79 5.70
CA LYS A 304 0.27 4.04 5.08
C LYS A 304 0.74 5.26 5.88
N PHE A 305 0.67 5.21 7.21
CA PHE A 305 1.19 6.26 8.09
C PHE A 305 2.65 6.62 7.78
N ARG A 306 3.50 5.62 7.53
CA ARG A 306 4.91 5.83 7.16
C ARG A 306 5.05 6.42 5.75
N LEU A 307 4.39 5.81 4.78
CA LEU A 307 4.52 6.18 3.37
C LEU A 307 3.95 7.56 3.08
N ASN A 308 2.83 7.95 3.72
CA ASN A 308 2.24 9.28 3.58
C ASN A 308 3.16 10.39 4.11
N ARG A 309 4.10 10.05 4.99
CA ARG A 309 5.16 10.95 5.48
C ARG A 309 6.45 10.88 4.64
N GLY A 310 6.43 10.14 3.52
CA GLY A 310 7.60 9.95 2.66
C GLY A 310 8.71 9.11 3.30
N ARG A 311 8.37 8.28 4.29
CA ARG A 311 9.31 7.39 4.97
C ARG A 311 9.16 5.97 4.45
N SER A 312 10.26 5.22 4.36
CA SER A 312 10.22 3.79 4.01
C SER A 312 9.65 2.95 5.16
N SER A 313 9.16 1.74 4.83
CA SER A 313 8.72 0.79 5.85
C SER A 313 9.88 0.42 6.79
N ASN A 314 9.61 0.47 8.09
CA ASN A 314 10.47 -0.03 9.16
C ASN A 314 9.71 -1.03 10.03
N LEU A 315 8.66 -1.61 9.48
CA LEU A 315 7.76 -2.53 10.13
C LEU A 315 8.33 -3.95 10.13
N SER A 316 8.10 -4.68 11.20
CA SER A 316 8.40 -6.10 11.33
C SER A 316 7.42 -6.75 12.29
N PHE A 317 7.32 -8.08 12.31
CA PHE A 317 6.62 -8.80 13.37
C PHE A 317 7.64 -9.53 14.25
N PHE A 318 7.26 -9.86 15.47
CA PHE A 318 8.08 -10.68 16.36
C PHE A 318 7.46 -12.08 16.52
N ARG A 319 8.28 -13.12 16.34
CA ARG A 319 7.91 -14.48 16.70
C ARG A 319 9.12 -15.29 17.11
N ASP A 320 9.08 -15.88 18.31
CA ASP A 320 10.09 -16.85 18.73
C ASP A 320 9.68 -18.30 18.40
N GLN A 321 10.62 -19.23 18.53
CA GLN A 321 10.37 -20.65 18.28
C GLN A 321 9.42 -21.33 19.30
N ARG A 322 9.12 -20.66 20.41
CA ARG A 322 8.19 -21.14 21.44
C ARG A 322 6.78 -20.61 21.24
N GLY A 323 6.54 -19.85 20.14
CA GLY A 323 5.23 -19.31 19.79
C GLY A 323 4.87 -18.00 20.49
N LEU A 324 5.82 -17.33 21.18
CA LEU A 324 5.60 -15.96 21.61
C LEU A 324 5.61 -15.07 20.38
N GLU A 325 4.55 -14.29 20.17
CA GLU A 325 4.34 -13.45 18.99
C GLU A 325 3.88 -12.06 19.38
N CYS A 326 4.22 -11.08 18.53
CA CYS A 326 3.65 -9.75 18.47
C CYS A 326 3.40 -9.43 17.00
N ASP A 327 2.19 -8.99 16.69
CA ASP A 327 1.74 -8.84 15.31
C ASP A 327 2.51 -7.77 14.54
N LEU A 328 2.88 -6.66 15.22
CA LEU A 328 3.62 -5.58 14.59
C LEU A 328 4.60 -4.91 15.56
N LEU A 329 5.84 -4.79 15.12
CA LEU A 329 6.85 -3.92 15.71
C LEU A 329 7.09 -2.73 14.76
N TYR A 330 6.92 -1.53 15.26
CA TYR A 330 7.15 -0.27 14.56
C TYR A 330 8.37 0.42 15.17
N ALA A 331 9.47 0.50 14.44
CA ALA A 331 10.68 1.17 14.92
C ALA A 331 10.55 2.70 14.80
N THR A 332 10.94 3.43 15.85
CA THR A 332 11.03 4.90 15.91
C THR A 332 12.46 5.34 16.16
N GLY A 333 12.72 6.66 16.18
CA GLY A 333 14.02 7.20 16.56
C GLY A 333 14.40 6.92 18.03
N GLU A 334 13.41 6.78 18.92
CA GLU A 334 13.60 6.58 20.36
C GLU A 334 13.46 5.12 20.81
N GLY A 335 13.02 4.23 19.93
CA GLY A 335 12.83 2.82 20.27
C GLY A 335 11.84 2.13 19.37
N THR A 336 11.09 1.19 19.91
CA THR A 336 10.13 0.39 19.17
C THR A 336 8.76 0.44 19.83
N ILE A 337 7.71 0.54 19.03
CA ILE A 337 6.33 0.39 19.44
C ILE A 337 5.91 -1.06 19.14
N ALA A 338 5.31 -1.75 20.11
CA ALA A 338 4.78 -3.09 19.96
C ALA A 338 3.25 -3.03 19.89
N LEU A 339 2.67 -3.60 18.83
CA LEU A 339 1.24 -3.59 18.55
C LEU A 339 0.71 -5.02 18.44
N GLU A 340 -0.40 -5.28 19.12
CA GLU A 340 -1.17 -6.52 19.05
C GLU A 340 -2.56 -6.24 18.50
N SER A 341 -3.08 -7.09 17.62
CA SER A 341 -4.38 -6.93 17.01
C SER A 341 -5.43 -7.83 17.66
N LYS A 342 -6.63 -7.30 17.91
CA LYS A 342 -7.78 -8.04 18.43
C LYS A 342 -9.05 -7.61 17.71
N SER A 343 -9.54 -8.42 16.78
CA SER A 343 -10.69 -8.06 15.95
C SER A 343 -12.03 -7.93 16.69
N GLY A 344 -12.12 -8.38 17.95
CA GLY A 344 -13.33 -8.26 18.77
C GLY A 344 -13.59 -6.84 19.24
N ALA A 345 -14.86 -6.48 19.43
CA ALA A 345 -15.27 -5.18 19.97
C ALA A 345 -15.03 -5.03 21.48
N THR A 346 -14.77 -6.13 22.18
CA THR A 346 -14.51 -6.14 23.62
C THR A 346 -13.04 -6.43 23.89
N PHE A 347 -12.42 -5.57 24.69
CA PHE A 347 -11.06 -5.77 25.15
C PHE A 347 -10.96 -6.85 26.24
N ALA A 348 -10.05 -7.79 26.06
CA ALA A 348 -9.71 -8.80 27.08
C ALA A 348 -8.42 -8.42 27.82
N PRO A 349 -8.40 -8.41 29.17
CA PRO A 349 -7.23 -7.96 29.96
C PRO A 349 -5.94 -8.75 29.73
N ASP A 350 -6.03 -9.98 29.26
CA ASP A 350 -4.91 -10.85 28.93
C ASP A 350 -4.21 -10.48 27.60
N SER A 351 -4.81 -9.61 26.81
CA SER A 351 -4.25 -9.17 25.53
C SER A 351 -2.88 -8.50 25.66
N PHE A 352 -2.54 -7.90 26.81
CA PHE A 352 -1.21 -7.36 27.06
C PHE A 352 -0.15 -8.40 27.47
N GLN A 353 -0.54 -9.63 27.83
CA GLN A 353 0.43 -10.63 28.32
C GLN A 353 1.50 -11.00 27.27
N ALA A 354 1.12 -11.04 26.00
CA ALA A 354 2.07 -11.29 24.93
C ALA A 354 3.02 -10.11 24.77
N LEU A 355 2.51 -8.87 24.77
CA LEU A 355 3.28 -7.63 24.64
C LEU A 355 4.28 -7.48 25.81
N ASP A 356 3.86 -7.66 27.07
CA ASP A 356 4.74 -7.64 28.25
C ASP A 356 5.96 -8.59 28.07
N ARG A 357 5.70 -9.79 27.55
CA ARG A 357 6.75 -10.80 27.31
C ARG A 357 7.64 -10.47 26.13
N VAL A 358 7.10 -9.79 25.11
CA VAL A 358 7.86 -9.29 23.96
C VAL A 358 8.73 -8.12 24.39
N ALA A 359 8.20 -7.16 25.17
CA ALA A 359 8.97 -6.05 25.71
C ALA A 359 10.11 -6.52 26.63
N ALA A 360 9.89 -7.57 27.41
CA ALA A 360 10.97 -8.22 28.17
C ALA A 360 12.03 -8.91 27.30
N ALA A 361 11.71 -9.27 26.06
CA ALA A 361 12.60 -9.93 25.11
C ALA A 361 13.29 -8.94 24.15
N VAL A 362 12.64 -7.84 23.81
CA VAL A 362 13.08 -6.79 22.87
C VAL A 362 13.27 -5.51 23.69
N SER A 363 14.51 -5.24 24.08
CA SER A 363 14.86 -4.13 25.00
C SER A 363 14.53 -2.74 24.48
N GLU A 364 14.34 -2.63 23.16
CA GLU A 364 14.01 -1.38 22.46
C GLU A 364 12.53 -1.02 22.54
N VAL A 365 11.63 -1.92 23.01
CA VAL A 365 10.19 -1.61 23.15
C VAL A 365 10.00 -0.53 24.20
N ARG A 366 9.34 0.57 23.83
CA ARG A 366 9.03 1.73 24.66
C ARG A 366 7.54 1.93 24.86
N HIS A 367 6.74 1.59 23.87
CA HIS A 367 5.29 1.75 23.87
C HIS A 367 4.61 0.45 23.45
N GLU A 368 3.50 0.16 24.12
CA GLU A 368 2.69 -1.01 23.85
C GLU A 368 1.25 -0.59 23.63
N ALA A 369 0.62 -1.11 22.57
CA ALA A 369 -0.79 -0.91 22.36
C ALA A 369 -1.49 -2.15 21.81
N VAL A 370 -2.75 -2.30 22.18
CA VAL A 370 -3.67 -3.28 21.61
C VAL A 370 -4.63 -2.52 20.70
N VAL A 371 -4.57 -2.83 19.39
CA VAL A 371 -5.52 -2.32 18.40
C VAL A 371 -6.70 -3.28 18.35
N TYR A 372 -7.93 -2.77 18.56
CA TYR A 372 -9.10 -3.62 18.69
C TYR A 372 -10.28 -3.16 17.83
N GLY A 373 -11.27 -4.03 17.66
CA GLY A 373 -12.45 -3.79 16.83
C GLY A 373 -13.56 -2.98 17.52
N GLY A 374 -13.30 -2.35 18.67
CA GLY A 374 -14.22 -1.43 19.35
C GLY A 374 -14.00 0.01 18.92
N ASP A 375 -14.64 0.96 19.63
CA ASP A 375 -14.76 2.37 19.28
C ASP A 375 -14.17 3.35 20.33
N GLU A 376 -13.70 2.87 21.48
CA GLU A 376 -13.20 3.71 22.56
C GLU A 376 -11.69 3.58 22.77
N VAL A 377 -10.98 4.71 22.87
CA VAL A 377 -9.59 4.75 23.32
C VAL A 377 -9.51 4.60 24.84
N GLN A 378 -8.74 3.63 25.31
CA GLN A 378 -8.59 3.35 26.74
C GLN A 378 -7.11 3.41 27.14
N LYS A 379 -6.72 4.45 27.89
CA LYS A 379 -5.39 4.55 28.52
C LYS A 379 -5.37 3.67 29.76
N ARG A 380 -4.51 2.66 29.79
CA ARG A 380 -4.39 1.71 30.90
C ARG A 380 -2.98 1.75 31.47
N THR A 381 -2.79 1.23 32.67
CA THR A 381 -1.49 1.19 33.36
C THR A 381 -0.39 0.48 32.55
N ARG A 382 -0.76 -0.52 31.73
CA ARG A 382 0.17 -1.33 30.92
C ARG A 382 0.41 -0.79 29.52
N GLY A 383 -0.45 0.05 28.99
CA GLY A 383 -0.37 0.54 27.62
C GLY A 383 -1.71 1.11 27.15
N THR A 384 -1.86 1.31 25.87
CA THR A 384 -3.07 1.88 25.27
C THR A 384 -3.88 0.79 24.55
N VAL A 385 -5.21 0.83 24.71
CA VAL A 385 -6.15 0.09 23.86
C VAL A 385 -6.81 1.10 22.96
N LEU A 386 -6.76 0.89 21.64
CA LEU A 386 -7.27 1.86 20.69
C LEU A 386 -8.03 1.21 19.53
N PRO A 387 -9.09 1.85 19.03
CA PRO A 387 -9.74 1.47 17.79
C PRO A 387 -8.76 1.50 16.63
N LEU A 388 -9.02 0.69 15.59
CA LEU A 388 -8.21 0.71 14.37
C LEU A 388 -8.16 2.08 13.70
N ALA A 389 -9.27 2.82 13.73
CA ALA A 389 -9.36 4.18 13.18
C ALA A 389 -8.45 5.20 13.88
N GLU A 390 -8.11 4.98 15.15
CA GLU A 390 -7.28 5.89 15.95
C GLU A 390 -5.77 5.59 15.84
N LEU A 391 -5.40 4.53 15.10
CA LEU A 391 -4.01 4.06 15.04
C LEU A 391 -3.07 5.11 14.45
N SER A 392 -3.43 5.76 13.35
CA SER A 392 -2.61 6.78 12.69
C SER A 392 -2.36 7.99 13.59
N GLY A 393 -3.41 8.50 14.25
CA GLY A 393 -3.31 9.60 15.21
C GLY A 393 -2.38 9.26 16.38
N TRP A 394 -2.59 8.07 16.97
CA TRP A 394 -1.76 7.60 18.09
C TRP A 394 -0.30 7.37 17.68
N LEU A 395 -0.03 6.80 16.51
CA LEU A 395 1.33 6.67 15.98
C LEU A 395 1.98 8.04 15.77
N GLY A 396 1.20 9.05 15.36
CA GLY A 396 1.66 10.43 15.21
C GLY A 396 2.14 11.03 16.54
N GLU A 397 1.41 10.80 17.64
CA GLU A 397 1.81 11.24 18.97
C GLU A 397 3.11 10.56 19.44
N MET A 398 3.24 9.25 19.20
CA MET A 398 4.41 8.47 19.62
C MET A 398 5.66 8.72 18.78
N ASP A 399 5.51 9.01 17.47
CA ASP A 399 6.62 9.25 16.52
C ASP A 399 7.05 10.74 16.49
N ALA A 400 6.20 11.68 16.96
CA ALA A 400 6.52 13.10 17.07
C ALA A 400 7.33 13.45 18.34
N GLY A 401 7.34 12.58 19.33
CA GLY A 401 8.20 12.66 20.50
C GLY A 401 9.64 12.22 20.23
N ALA A 402 9.95 11.83 18.98
CA ALA A 402 11.24 11.28 18.57
C ALA A 402 12.07 12.28 17.76
#